data_497ec8dfa709d8029758aa56a7fcd2dd
#
_entry.id   497ec8dfa709d8029758aa56a7fcd2dd
#
_cell.length_a   1.000
_cell.length_b   1.000
_cell.length_c   1.000
_cell.angle_alpha   90.00
_cell.angle_beta   90.00
_cell.angle_gamma   90.00
#
_symmetry.space_group_name_H-M   'P 1'
#
loop_
_entity.id
_entity.type
_entity.pdbx_description
1 polymer ?
#
loop_
_entity_poly.entity_id
_entity_poly.type
_entity_poly.pdbx_seq_one_letter_code
_entity_poly.pdbx_strand_id
1 'polypeptide(L)'
;MRKLLLFSIAVLFLNGCKKDDSSDTVQQGLLYSYFPINVGHETIYNASLITKDDFSGVEDTSYFQVKEVVESVFMDNQSRPTQRLERYVRPTSNDPWVISDVWTSNLWNNRIEKKEENYIFLKMIFPLAVGAAWNGNLLNNLESQTYEITGLNEPDIAGGITFDSTLTILQRDEDSFIATDYEIEKYAAGVGLIYKQQIHIEKDYTIPQNPGIKAQRLYTETIVSWSN
;
A
#
# COMPACT_ATOMS: atom_id res chain seq x y z
N MET A 1 -33.92 58.31 54.52
CA MET A 1 -33.03 58.35 53.31
C MET A 1 -32.63 56.93 52.94
N ARG A 2 -33.32 56.32 51.99
CA ARG A 2 -33.09 54.94 51.53
C ARG A 2 -32.16 55.02 50.27
N LYS A 3 -30.98 54.50 50.41
CA LYS A 3 -30.08 54.36 49.28
C LYS A 3 -30.42 53.09 48.50
N LEU A 4 -30.81 53.26 47.21
CA LEU A 4 -31.06 52.18 46.28
C LEU A 4 -29.70 51.77 45.60
N LEU A 5 -29.25 50.57 45.86
CA LEU A 5 -28.07 49.98 45.17
C LEU A 5 -28.55 49.31 43.88
N LEU A 6 -28.18 49.83 42.73
CA LEU A 6 -28.35 49.23 41.42
C LEU A 6 -27.27 48.16 41.18
N PHE A 7 -27.67 46.91 41.13
CA PHE A 7 -26.79 45.78 40.80
C PHE A 7 -26.84 45.58 39.28
N SER A 8 -25.78 45.97 38.62
CA SER A 8 -25.62 45.77 37.15
C SER A 8 -25.13 44.36 36.88
N ILE A 9 -26.01 43.51 36.31
CA ILE A 9 -25.65 42.16 35.88
C ILE A 9 -25.00 42.25 34.47
N ALA A 10 -23.69 42.05 34.39
CA ALA A 10 -23.00 41.90 33.14
C ALA A 10 -23.19 40.47 32.60
N VAL A 11 -23.99 40.32 31.55
CA VAL A 11 -24.15 39.05 30.84
C VAL A 11 -22.96 38.88 29.87
N LEU A 12 -22.04 37.99 30.22
CA LEU A 12 -20.95 37.54 29.34
C LEU A 12 -21.53 36.56 28.31
N PHE A 13 -21.68 37.01 27.07
CA PHE A 13 -21.91 36.11 25.93
C PHE A 13 -20.61 35.35 25.60
N LEU A 14 -20.49 34.12 26.05
CA LEU A 14 -19.51 33.17 25.57
C LEU A 14 -19.93 32.72 24.17
N ASN A 15 -19.41 33.37 23.15
CA ASN A 15 -19.44 32.83 21.80
C ASN A 15 -18.48 31.62 21.75
N GLY A 16 -19.03 30.44 22.03
CA GLY A 16 -18.34 29.18 21.74
C GLY A 16 -18.18 29.04 20.22
N CYS A 17 -16.97 29.18 19.70
CA CYS A 17 -16.66 28.71 18.39
C CYS A 17 -16.98 27.22 18.33
N LYS A 18 -18.03 26.83 17.63
CA LYS A 18 -18.17 25.46 17.14
C LYS A 18 -17.07 25.25 16.11
N LYS A 19 -16.09 24.45 16.45
CA LYS A 19 -15.15 23.89 15.49
C LYS A 19 -15.98 23.02 14.55
N ASP A 20 -15.98 23.34 13.27
CA ASP A 20 -16.63 22.50 12.27
C ASP A 20 -15.83 21.20 12.18
N ASP A 21 -16.32 20.14 12.83
CA ASP A 21 -15.75 18.79 12.76
C ASP A 21 -15.91 18.12 11.37
N SER A 22 -16.59 18.80 10.43
CA SER A 22 -16.88 18.26 9.10
C SER A 22 -15.64 18.18 8.19
N SER A 23 -14.67 19.10 8.35
CA SER A 23 -13.45 19.07 7.55
C SER A 23 -12.50 17.94 7.98
N ASP A 24 -12.42 17.67 9.29
CA ASP A 24 -11.53 16.63 9.82
C ASP A 24 -12.04 15.21 9.46
N THR A 25 -13.36 15.00 9.46
CA THR A 25 -13.96 13.70 9.07
C THR A 25 -13.86 13.42 7.57
N VAL A 26 -14.00 14.43 6.72
CA VAL A 26 -13.82 14.29 5.27
C VAL A 26 -12.36 14.03 4.92
N GLN A 27 -11.42 14.73 5.56
CA GLN A 27 -9.99 14.54 5.34
C GLN A 27 -9.52 13.18 5.87
N GLN A 28 -10.04 12.71 7.00
CA GLN A 28 -9.75 11.38 7.54
C GLN A 28 -10.33 10.27 6.66
N GLY A 29 -11.54 10.44 6.12
CA GLY A 29 -12.13 9.51 5.15
C GLY A 29 -11.32 9.41 3.84
N LEU A 30 -10.77 10.50 3.35
CA LEU A 30 -9.90 10.53 2.17
C LEU A 30 -8.57 9.79 2.40
N LEU A 31 -8.00 9.87 3.59
CA LEU A 31 -6.72 9.21 3.91
C LEU A 31 -6.82 7.68 3.94
N TYR A 32 -7.96 7.13 4.39
CA TYR A 32 -8.20 5.68 4.35
C TYR A 32 -8.60 5.17 2.96
N SER A 33 -8.94 6.06 2.02
CA SER A 33 -9.39 5.69 0.68
C SER A 33 -8.31 5.03 -0.19
N TYR A 34 -7.03 5.17 0.17
CA TYR A 34 -5.93 4.51 -0.55
C TYR A 34 -5.87 2.99 -0.34
N PHE A 35 -6.61 2.46 0.62
CA PHE A 35 -6.67 1.03 0.87
C PHE A 35 -8.14 0.59 1.02
N PRO A 36 -8.83 0.26 -0.08
CA PRO A 36 -10.22 -0.20 -0.05
C PRO A 36 -10.37 -1.47 0.77
N ILE A 37 -11.40 -1.48 1.63
CA ILE A 37 -11.72 -2.61 2.52
C ILE A 37 -13.13 -3.16 2.28
N ASN A 38 -13.84 -2.63 1.29
CA ASN A 38 -15.23 -3.00 1.01
C ASN A 38 -15.30 -4.38 0.35
N VAL A 39 -16.18 -5.22 0.83
CA VAL A 39 -16.46 -6.52 0.21
C VAL A 39 -16.98 -6.31 -1.22
N GLY A 40 -16.45 -7.08 -2.16
CA GLY A 40 -16.71 -6.96 -3.59
C GLY A 40 -15.73 -6.07 -4.34
N HIS A 41 -14.88 -5.29 -3.64
CA HIS A 41 -13.82 -4.54 -4.33
C HIS A 41 -12.88 -5.51 -5.05
N GLU A 42 -12.72 -5.28 -6.34
CA GLU A 42 -11.88 -6.10 -7.23
C GLU A 42 -10.90 -5.21 -7.97
N THR A 43 -9.64 -5.66 -8.09
CA THR A 43 -8.62 -4.99 -8.90
C THR A 43 -7.92 -6.01 -9.79
N ILE A 44 -7.72 -5.68 -11.06
CA ILE A 44 -7.02 -6.50 -12.05
C ILE A 44 -5.73 -5.81 -12.47
N TYR A 45 -4.65 -6.58 -12.54
CA TYR A 45 -3.31 -6.13 -12.92
C TYR A 45 -2.76 -6.92 -14.10
N ASN A 46 -2.00 -6.28 -14.97
CA ASN A 46 -0.99 -6.94 -15.78
C ASN A 46 0.27 -7.09 -14.92
N ALA A 47 0.81 -8.29 -14.88
CA ALA A 47 2.01 -8.61 -14.13
C ALA A 47 3.10 -9.17 -15.03
N SER A 48 4.36 -8.93 -14.65
CA SER A 48 5.53 -9.56 -15.25
C SER A 48 6.48 -10.06 -14.18
N LEU A 49 7.08 -11.21 -14.44
CA LEU A 49 8.15 -11.77 -13.63
C LEU A 49 9.31 -12.16 -14.54
N ILE A 50 10.47 -11.54 -14.29
CA ILE A 50 11.72 -11.87 -14.97
C ILE A 50 12.64 -12.50 -13.93
N THR A 51 13.11 -13.70 -14.20
CA THR A 51 14.06 -14.43 -13.35
C THR A 51 15.29 -14.80 -14.16
N LYS A 52 16.45 -14.65 -13.54
CA LYS A 52 17.72 -15.15 -14.04
C LYS A 52 18.53 -15.71 -12.87
N ASP A 53 19.19 -16.83 -13.09
CA ASP A 53 20.13 -17.43 -12.14
C ASP A 53 21.20 -18.17 -12.94
N ASP A 54 22.39 -17.62 -13.01
CA ASP A 54 23.52 -18.18 -13.76
C ASP A 54 23.97 -19.53 -13.21
N PHE A 55 23.77 -19.80 -11.90
CA PHE A 55 24.15 -21.08 -11.29
C PHE A 55 23.25 -22.23 -11.76
N SER A 56 21.93 -22.00 -11.80
CA SER A 56 20.96 -23.01 -12.27
C SER A 56 20.73 -22.97 -13.77
N GLY A 57 21.22 -21.94 -14.46
CA GLY A 57 20.98 -21.71 -15.89
C GLY A 57 19.54 -21.29 -16.21
N VAL A 58 18.79 -20.84 -15.20
CA VAL A 58 17.42 -20.33 -15.39
C VAL A 58 17.49 -18.93 -15.99
N GLU A 59 16.77 -18.72 -17.09
CA GLU A 59 16.44 -17.40 -17.63
C GLU A 59 15.02 -17.46 -18.17
N ASP A 60 14.07 -16.81 -17.49
CA ASP A 60 12.65 -16.83 -17.82
C ASP A 60 12.02 -15.46 -17.71
N THR A 61 11.05 -15.20 -18.60
CA THR A 61 10.22 -14.00 -18.58
C THR A 61 8.78 -14.41 -18.77
N SER A 62 7.99 -14.21 -17.72
CA SER A 62 6.57 -14.56 -17.68
C SER A 62 5.71 -13.30 -17.62
N TYR A 63 4.65 -13.25 -18.44
CA TYR A 63 3.61 -12.24 -18.43
C TYR A 63 2.28 -12.91 -18.09
N PHE A 64 1.52 -12.33 -17.18
CA PHE A 64 0.24 -12.88 -16.73
C PHE A 64 -0.65 -11.79 -16.14
N GLN A 65 -1.87 -12.11 -15.82
CA GLN A 65 -2.75 -11.21 -15.10
C GLN A 65 -2.99 -11.71 -13.68
N VAL A 66 -3.09 -10.76 -12.77
CA VAL A 66 -3.45 -10.98 -11.37
C VAL A 66 -4.77 -10.26 -11.10
N LYS A 67 -5.64 -10.90 -10.33
CA LYS A 67 -6.86 -10.29 -9.80
C LYS A 67 -6.85 -10.45 -8.29
N GLU A 68 -7.09 -9.38 -7.55
CA GLU A 68 -7.30 -9.38 -6.11
C GLU A 68 -8.74 -8.97 -5.81
N VAL A 69 -9.41 -9.70 -4.93
CA VAL A 69 -10.81 -9.46 -4.54
C VAL A 69 -10.91 -9.42 -3.03
N VAL A 70 -11.56 -8.41 -2.47
CA VAL A 70 -12.02 -8.43 -1.08
C VAL A 70 -13.27 -9.32 -1.03
N GLU A 71 -13.08 -10.61 -0.73
CA GLU A 71 -14.15 -11.61 -0.82
C GLU A 71 -15.12 -11.51 0.35
N SER A 72 -14.60 -11.35 1.58
CA SER A 72 -15.41 -11.27 2.78
C SER A 72 -14.71 -10.54 3.92
N VAL A 73 -15.46 -10.27 4.98
CA VAL A 73 -14.94 -9.77 6.26
C VAL A 73 -15.31 -10.74 7.37
N PHE A 74 -14.36 -11.07 8.23
CA PHE A 74 -14.55 -11.91 9.41
C PHE A 74 -13.86 -11.29 10.62
N MET A 75 -14.13 -11.83 11.81
CA MET A 75 -13.41 -11.44 13.02
C MET A 75 -12.23 -12.39 13.23
N ASP A 76 -11.01 -11.84 13.34
CA ASP A 76 -9.83 -12.64 13.65
C ASP A 76 -9.78 -13.09 15.13
N ASN A 77 -8.76 -13.85 15.49
CA ASN A 77 -8.57 -14.34 16.86
C ASN A 77 -8.37 -13.25 17.92
N GLN A 78 -8.13 -12.00 17.49
CA GLN A 78 -8.02 -10.82 18.34
C GLN A 78 -9.32 -9.98 18.33
N SER A 79 -10.41 -10.52 17.75
CA SER A 79 -11.68 -9.84 17.55
C SER A 79 -11.58 -8.54 16.74
N ARG A 80 -10.71 -8.53 15.71
CA ARG A 80 -10.56 -7.41 14.80
C ARG A 80 -11.24 -7.72 13.46
N PRO A 81 -11.97 -6.75 12.86
CA PRO A 81 -12.49 -6.89 11.51
C PRO A 81 -11.32 -7.14 10.53
N THR A 82 -11.38 -8.23 9.81
CA THR A 82 -10.31 -8.68 8.91
C THR A 82 -10.91 -8.98 7.54
N GLN A 83 -10.38 -8.38 6.50
CA GLN A 83 -10.73 -8.67 5.13
C GLN A 83 -10.04 -9.97 4.69
N ARG A 84 -10.78 -10.85 4.03
CA ARG A 84 -10.26 -11.98 3.29
C ARG A 84 -10.05 -11.55 1.84
N LEU A 85 -8.81 -11.63 1.38
CA LEU A 85 -8.39 -11.24 0.04
C LEU A 85 -8.10 -12.50 -0.76
N GLU A 86 -8.86 -12.73 -1.83
CA GLU A 86 -8.57 -13.80 -2.77
C GLU A 86 -7.77 -13.27 -3.95
N ARG A 87 -6.65 -13.93 -4.24
CA ARG A 87 -5.84 -13.65 -5.41
C ARG A 87 -6.01 -14.75 -6.44
N TYR A 88 -6.15 -14.31 -7.67
CA TYR A 88 -6.30 -15.19 -8.82
C TYR A 88 -5.26 -14.82 -9.86
N VAL A 89 -4.84 -15.80 -10.63
CA VAL A 89 -3.94 -15.61 -11.77
C VAL A 89 -4.51 -16.21 -13.04
N ARG A 90 -4.14 -15.66 -14.19
CA ARG A 90 -4.38 -16.25 -15.51
C ARG A 90 -3.27 -15.87 -16.47
N PRO A 91 -2.88 -16.74 -17.42
CA PRO A 91 -1.84 -16.43 -18.40
C PRO A 91 -2.20 -15.28 -19.32
N THR A 92 -3.43 -15.24 -19.83
CA THR A 92 -3.93 -14.18 -20.73
C THR A 92 -5.36 -13.78 -20.36
N SER A 93 -5.84 -12.69 -20.94
CA SER A 93 -7.22 -12.20 -20.74
C SER A 93 -8.30 -13.18 -21.19
N ASN A 94 -7.97 -14.18 -22.03
CA ASN A 94 -8.90 -15.19 -22.54
C ASN A 94 -8.93 -16.45 -21.68
N ASP A 95 -7.99 -16.60 -20.75
CA ASP A 95 -7.91 -17.77 -19.90
C ASP A 95 -8.80 -17.62 -18.65
N PRO A 96 -9.27 -18.74 -18.07
CA PRO A 96 -10.01 -18.71 -16.82
C PRO A 96 -9.12 -18.27 -15.66
N TRP A 97 -9.73 -17.58 -14.69
CA TRP A 97 -9.07 -17.25 -13.43
C TRP A 97 -8.87 -18.51 -12.58
N VAL A 98 -7.67 -18.68 -12.04
CA VAL A 98 -7.32 -19.74 -11.10
C VAL A 98 -6.88 -19.08 -9.80
N ILE A 99 -7.43 -19.52 -8.67
CA ILE A 99 -7.02 -19.01 -7.36
C ILE A 99 -5.56 -19.39 -7.10
N SER A 100 -4.75 -18.43 -6.74
CA SER A 100 -3.34 -18.62 -6.38
C SER A 100 -3.11 -18.53 -4.89
N ASP A 101 -3.73 -17.53 -4.23
CA ASP A 101 -3.45 -17.21 -2.85
C ASP A 101 -4.70 -16.72 -2.12
N VAL A 102 -4.69 -16.86 -0.79
CA VAL A 102 -5.67 -16.24 0.10
C VAL A 102 -4.90 -15.47 1.17
N TRP A 103 -5.02 -14.15 1.11
CA TRP A 103 -4.39 -13.24 2.04
C TRP A 103 -5.41 -12.61 2.98
N THR A 104 -4.94 -11.84 3.94
CA THR A 104 -5.84 -11.06 4.81
C THR A 104 -5.29 -9.66 5.02
N SER A 105 -6.19 -8.70 5.30
CA SER A 105 -5.81 -7.36 5.69
C SER A 105 -6.66 -6.86 6.85
N ASN A 106 -6.09 -5.95 7.64
CA ASN A 106 -6.76 -5.26 8.73
C ASN A 106 -6.46 -3.77 8.67
N LEU A 107 -7.50 -2.96 8.85
CA LEU A 107 -7.34 -1.57 9.26
C LEU A 107 -7.56 -1.51 10.78
N TRP A 108 -6.49 -1.33 11.54
CA TRP A 108 -6.54 -1.36 13.00
C TRP A 108 -5.51 -0.42 13.62
N ASN A 109 -5.89 0.33 14.66
CA ASN A 109 -4.99 1.25 15.36
C ASN A 109 -4.21 2.19 14.44
N ASN A 110 -4.91 2.81 13.49
CA ASN A 110 -4.33 3.74 12.51
C ASN A 110 -3.21 3.13 11.66
N ARG A 111 -3.34 1.86 11.27
CA ARG A 111 -2.39 1.19 10.38
C ARG A 111 -3.09 0.13 9.53
N ILE A 112 -2.52 -0.16 8.38
CA ILE A 112 -2.90 -1.28 7.51
C ILE A 112 -1.89 -2.40 7.71
N GLU A 113 -2.39 -3.54 8.18
CA GLU A 113 -1.66 -4.80 8.24
C GLU A 113 -2.15 -5.68 7.10
N LYS A 114 -1.24 -6.22 6.29
CA LYS A 114 -1.58 -7.20 5.24
C LYS A 114 -0.76 -8.46 5.46
N LYS A 115 -1.43 -9.59 5.61
CA LYS A 115 -0.78 -10.90 5.68
C LYS A 115 -0.71 -11.46 4.27
N GLU A 116 0.51 -11.54 3.77
CA GLU A 116 0.88 -12.15 2.50
C GLU A 116 1.67 -13.43 2.84
N GLU A 117 1.23 -14.58 2.35
CA GLU A 117 1.75 -15.89 2.76
C GLU A 117 1.70 -16.06 4.30
N ASN A 118 2.84 -16.24 4.92
CA ASN A 118 2.98 -16.39 6.37
C ASN A 118 3.49 -15.13 7.09
N TYR A 119 3.69 -14.02 6.36
CA TYR A 119 4.23 -12.79 6.90
C TYR A 119 3.16 -11.70 7.00
N ILE A 120 3.17 -10.96 8.11
CA ILE A 120 2.33 -9.78 8.29
C ILE A 120 3.20 -8.55 8.00
N PHE A 121 2.86 -7.82 6.95
CA PHE A 121 3.51 -6.58 6.59
C PHE A 121 2.68 -5.39 7.08
N LEU A 122 3.37 -4.38 7.62
CA LEU A 122 2.78 -3.10 7.96
C LEU A 122 2.83 -2.22 6.71
N LYS A 123 1.72 -2.22 5.93
CA LYS A 123 1.68 -1.57 4.61
C LYS A 123 1.55 -0.06 4.67
N MET A 124 0.81 0.46 5.65
CA MET A 124 0.58 1.90 5.84
C MET A 124 0.43 2.24 7.32
N ILE A 125 0.81 3.46 7.69
CA ILE A 125 0.53 4.08 9.00
C ILE A 125 -0.20 5.39 8.81
N PHE A 126 -1.09 5.73 9.73
CA PHE A 126 -1.85 6.97 9.70
C PHE A 126 -1.53 7.86 10.91
N PRO A 127 -1.52 9.20 10.74
CA PRO A 127 -1.88 9.92 9.50
C PRO A 127 -0.80 9.79 8.41
N LEU A 128 -1.24 9.79 7.13
CA LEU A 128 -0.33 9.81 6.00
C LEU A 128 0.35 11.17 5.91
N ALA A 129 1.66 11.19 5.72
CA ALA A 129 2.43 12.41 5.51
C ALA A 129 3.70 12.07 4.71
N VAL A 130 4.08 12.92 3.75
CA VAL A 130 5.37 12.77 3.03
C VAL A 130 6.52 12.81 4.03
N GLY A 131 7.47 11.87 3.92
CA GLY A 131 8.58 11.66 4.84
C GLY A 131 8.23 10.83 6.08
N ALA A 132 6.95 10.41 6.27
CA ALA A 132 6.62 9.44 7.32
C ALA A 132 7.24 8.09 7.00
N ALA A 133 7.97 7.53 7.96
CA ALA A 133 8.70 6.28 7.79
C ALA A 133 8.41 5.30 8.93
N TRP A 134 8.42 4.00 8.62
CA TRP A 134 8.20 2.92 9.60
C TRP A 134 8.90 1.63 9.18
N ASN A 135 9.01 0.68 10.11
CA ASN A 135 9.46 -0.65 9.79
C ASN A 135 8.30 -1.48 9.20
N GLY A 136 8.34 -1.77 7.89
CA GLY A 136 7.34 -2.60 7.19
C GLY A 136 7.27 -4.02 7.73
N ASN A 137 8.38 -4.54 8.29
CA ASN A 137 8.52 -5.87 8.86
C ASN A 137 8.30 -5.93 10.38
N LEU A 138 7.74 -4.85 11.00
CA LEU A 138 7.55 -4.76 12.46
C LEU A 138 6.76 -5.96 13.05
N LEU A 139 5.89 -6.59 12.26
CA LEU A 139 4.97 -7.63 12.71
C LEU A 139 5.33 -9.04 12.22
N ASN A 140 6.52 -9.21 11.68
CA ASN A 140 7.04 -10.51 11.22
C ASN A 140 8.49 -10.71 11.70
N ASN A 141 9.13 -11.80 11.30
CA ASN A 141 10.48 -12.15 11.70
C ASN A 141 11.56 -11.90 10.64
N LEU A 142 11.23 -11.14 9.60
CA LEU A 142 12.19 -10.69 8.60
C LEU A 142 13.03 -9.54 9.17
N GLU A 143 14.15 -9.26 8.52
CA GLU A 143 14.98 -8.11 8.86
C GLU A 143 14.18 -6.81 8.75
N SER A 144 14.55 -5.82 9.59
CA SER A 144 13.89 -4.52 9.58
C SER A 144 14.05 -3.86 8.22
N GLN A 145 12.93 -3.41 7.63
CA GLN A 145 12.89 -2.73 6.34
C GLN A 145 12.12 -1.43 6.48
N THR A 146 12.78 -0.30 6.20
CA THR A 146 12.16 1.01 6.31
C THR A 146 11.30 1.29 5.09
N TYR A 147 10.00 1.46 5.31
CA TYR A 147 9.05 2.01 4.33
C TYR A 147 8.91 3.50 4.56
N GLU A 148 8.80 4.28 3.48
CA GLU A 148 8.67 5.74 3.53
C GLU A 148 7.62 6.23 2.52
N ILE A 149 6.77 7.18 2.93
CA ILE A 149 5.89 7.90 2.01
C ILE A 149 6.71 8.97 1.29
N THR A 150 6.91 8.78 -0.01
CA THR A 150 7.66 9.70 -0.88
C THR A 150 6.78 10.60 -1.73
N GLY A 151 5.48 10.27 -1.91
CA GLY A 151 4.48 11.09 -2.60
C GLY A 151 3.10 10.91 -1.98
N LEU A 152 2.32 11.99 -1.89
CA LEU A 152 0.97 11.99 -1.33
C LEU A 152 0.10 13.06 -1.97
N ASN A 153 -1.13 12.69 -2.36
CA ASN A 153 -2.11 13.58 -3.03
C ASN A 153 -1.58 14.19 -4.34
N GLU A 154 -0.76 13.46 -5.06
CA GLU A 154 -0.21 13.87 -6.35
C GLU A 154 -0.87 13.09 -7.48
N PRO A 155 -1.09 13.69 -8.67
CA PRO A 155 -1.57 12.94 -9.82
C PRO A 155 -0.48 11.99 -10.35
N ASP A 156 -0.88 10.80 -10.82
CA ASP A 156 0.03 9.83 -11.42
C ASP A 156 -0.68 9.04 -12.53
N ILE A 157 0.08 8.34 -13.35
CA ILE A 157 -0.42 7.49 -14.44
C ILE A 157 0.11 6.08 -14.23
N ALA A 158 -0.81 5.11 -14.17
CA ALA A 158 -0.47 3.69 -14.16
C ALA A 158 -1.38 2.93 -15.13
N GLY A 159 -0.82 2.01 -15.92
CA GLY A 159 -1.58 1.24 -16.91
C GLY A 159 -2.27 2.09 -18.00
N GLY A 160 -1.81 3.32 -18.24
CA GLY A 160 -2.46 4.27 -19.14
C GLY A 160 -3.68 4.98 -18.54
N ILE A 161 -3.97 4.78 -17.26
CA ILE A 161 -5.05 5.42 -16.52
C ILE A 161 -4.47 6.55 -15.67
N THR A 162 -5.07 7.74 -15.73
CA THR A 162 -4.70 8.89 -14.90
C THR A 162 -5.47 8.84 -13.59
N PHE A 163 -4.78 9.01 -12.48
CA PHE A 163 -5.32 9.08 -11.11
C PHE A 163 -5.00 10.46 -10.54
N ASP A 164 -6.01 11.18 -10.05
CA ASP A 164 -5.85 12.55 -9.55
C ASP A 164 -5.14 12.62 -8.19
N SER A 165 -5.25 11.58 -7.39
CA SER A 165 -4.70 11.54 -6.03
C SER A 165 -4.06 10.17 -5.78
N THR A 166 -2.74 10.16 -5.63
CA THR A 166 -1.95 8.96 -5.39
C THR A 166 -1.11 9.07 -4.12
N LEU A 167 -0.74 7.91 -3.60
CA LEU A 167 0.17 7.70 -2.49
C LEU A 167 1.31 6.81 -3.00
N THR A 168 2.55 7.24 -2.82
CA THR A 168 3.73 6.47 -3.17
C THR A 168 4.46 6.06 -1.89
N ILE A 169 4.71 4.76 -1.74
CA ILE A 169 5.46 4.17 -0.63
C ILE A 169 6.70 3.50 -1.20
N LEU A 170 7.85 4.08 -0.93
CA LEU A 170 9.15 3.47 -1.17
C LEU A 170 9.41 2.47 -0.06
N GLN A 171 9.61 1.21 -0.43
CA GLN A 171 9.82 0.13 0.54
C GLN A 171 11.29 -0.26 0.64
N ARG A 172 12.04 -0.13 -0.45
CA ARG A 172 13.47 -0.41 -0.49
C ARG A 172 14.14 0.39 -1.61
N ASP A 173 15.31 0.92 -1.35
CA ASP A 173 16.19 1.56 -2.35
C ASP A 173 17.64 1.39 -1.88
N GLU A 174 18.17 0.22 -2.14
CA GLU A 174 19.50 -0.18 -1.71
C GLU A 174 20.33 -0.57 -2.95
N ASP A 175 21.41 0.15 -3.18
CA ASP A 175 22.39 -0.19 -4.19
C ASP A 175 23.76 -0.38 -3.55
N SER A 176 24.26 -1.59 -3.62
CA SER A 176 25.55 -1.97 -3.08
C SER A 176 26.46 -2.52 -4.16
N PHE A 177 27.70 -2.82 -3.76
CA PHE A 177 28.67 -3.45 -4.67
C PHE A 177 28.22 -4.85 -5.12
N ILE A 178 27.44 -5.57 -4.33
CA ILE A 178 27.03 -6.96 -4.58
C ILE A 178 25.58 -7.14 -5.00
N ALA A 179 24.71 -6.16 -4.73
CA ALA A 179 23.28 -6.26 -5.02
C ALA A 179 22.64 -4.90 -5.24
N THR A 180 21.55 -4.91 -6.00
CA THR A 180 20.59 -3.80 -6.12
C THR A 180 19.23 -4.32 -5.70
N ASP A 181 18.61 -3.65 -4.72
CA ASP A 181 17.27 -3.91 -4.24
C ASP A 181 16.44 -2.65 -4.34
N TYR A 182 15.31 -2.71 -5.05
CA TYR A 182 14.37 -1.61 -5.16
C TYR A 182 12.94 -2.11 -5.08
N GLU A 183 12.16 -1.54 -4.17
CA GLU A 183 10.76 -1.92 -3.99
C GLU A 183 9.91 -0.67 -3.77
N ILE A 184 8.82 -0.57 -4.54
CA ILE A 184 7.88 0.55 -4.48
C ILE A 184 6.45 0.07 -4.67
N GLU A 185 5.51 0.66 -3.95
CA GLU A 185 4.09 0.51 -4.16
C GLU A 185 3.43 1.88 -4.33
N LYS A 186 2.52 1.99 -5.29
CA LYS A 186 1.71 3.18 -5.52
C LYS A 186 0.23 2.83 -5.40
N TYR A 187 -0.52 3.70 -4.74
CA TYR A 187 -1.94 3.53 -4.47
C TYR A 187 -2.70 4.75 -4.97
N ALA A 188 -3.94 4.56 -5.42
CA ALA A 188 -4.83 5.66 -5.77
C ALA A 188 -6.06 5.68 -4.87
N ALA A 189 -6.54 6.89 -4.57
CA ALA A 189 -7.71 7.10 -3.71
C ALA A 189 -8.96 6.44 -4.33
N GLY A 190 -9.66 5.62 -3.54
CA GLY A 190 -10.84 4.86 -3.96
C GLY A 190 -10.57 3.63 -4.83
N VAL A 191 -9.31 3.36 -5.12
CA VAL A 191 -8.88 2.27 -6.02
C VAL A 191 -7.99 1.24 -5.32
N GLY A 192 -7.09 1.69 -4.43
CA GLY A 192 -6.08 0.83 -3.81
C GLY A 192 -4.78 0.79 -4.61
N LEU A 193 -4.11 -0.35 -4.61
CA LEU A 193 -2.84 -0.53 -5.31
C LEU A 193 -3.03 -0.35 -6.82
N ILE A 194 -2.23 0.52 -7.43
CA ILE A 194 -2.22 0.78 -8.88
C ILE A 194 -0.93 0.35 -9.56
N TYR A 195 0.16 0.28 -8.77
CA TYR A 195 1.47 -0.13 -9.25
C TYR A 195 2.29 -0.74 -8.13
N LYS A 196 2.99 -1.83 -8.44
CA LYS A 196 3.99 -2.46 -7.59
C LYS A 196 5.19 -2.85 -8.42
N GLN A 197 6.38 -2.58 -7.91
CA GLN A 197 7.63 -3.05 -8.49
C GLN A 197 8.55 -3.59 -7.40
N GLN A 198 9.17 -4.72 -7.68
CA GLN A 198 10.21 -5.33 -6.85
C GLN A 198 11.36 -5.72 -7.76
N ILE A 199 12.53 -5.19 -7.47
CA ILE A 199 13.78 -5.46 -8.18
C ILE A 199 14.75 -6.05 -7.17
N HIS A 200 15.27 -7.24 -7.46
CA HIS A 200 16.38 -7.84 -6.76
C HIS A 200 17.40 -8.32 -7.77
N ILE A 201 18.61 -7.79 -7.72
CA ILE A 201 19.70 -8.11 -8.65
C ILE A 201 20.95 -8.44 -7.82
N GLU A 202 21.47 -9.64 -7.97
CA GLU A 202 22.83 -10.00 -7.53
C GLU A 202 23.83 -9.71 -8.63
N LYS A 203 24.87 -8.95 -8.32
CA LYS A 203 25.89 -8.52 -9.27
C LYS A 203 27.04 -9.54 -9.32
N ASP A 204 27.53 -9.81 -10.54
CA ASP A 204 28.74 -10.61 -10.76
C ASP A 204 29.93 -9.68 -11.00
N TYR A 205 30.87 -9.72 -10.07
CA TYR A 205 32.12 -8.94 -10.15
C TYR A 205 33.33 -9.76 -10.57
N THR A 206 33.16 -10.88 -11.26
CA THR A 206 34.28 -11.61 -11.87
C THR A 206 35.06 -10.71 -12.85
N ILE A 207 34.38 -9.71 -13.43
CA ILE A 207 34.99 -8.63 -14.23
C ILE A 207 34.65 -7.29 -13.57
N PRO A 208 35.47 -6.76 -12.66
CA PRO A 208 35.13 -5.57 -11.84
C PRO A 208 34.79 -4.31 -12.64
N GLN A 209 35.37 -4.15 -13.87
CA GLN A 209 35.12 -2.98 -14.73
C GLN A 209 33.80 -3.06 -15.49
N ASN A 210 33.17 -4.22 -15.54
CA ASN A 210 31.91 -4.45 -16.20
C ASN A 210 31.13 -5.57 -15.47
N PRO A 211 30.53 -5.28 -14.32
CA PRO A 211 29.82 -6.28 -13.55
C PRO A 211 28.65 -6.84 -14.34
N GLY A 212 28.55 -8.17 -14.37
CA GLY A 212 27.42 -8.90 -14.91
C GLY A 212 26.27 -9.01 -13.92
N ILE A 213 25.22 -9.73 -14.31
CA ILE A 213 24.12 -10.14 -13.44
C ILE A 213 24.28 -11.62 -13.16
N LYS A 214 24.53 -11.97 -11.90
CA LYS A 214 24.62 -13.34 -11.43
C LYS A 214 23.23 -13.95 -11.22
N ALA A 215 22.34 -13.22 -10.58
CA ALA A 215 20.94 -13.58 -10.42
C ALA A 215 20.07 -12.33 -10.42
N GLN A 216 18.81 -12.45 -10.86
CA GLN A 216 17.83 -11.39 -10.76
C GLN A 216 16.42 -11.93 -10.58
N ARG A 217 15.60 -11.16 -9.87
CA ARG A 217 14.16 -11.30 -9.82
C ARG A 217 13.52 -9.92 -9.93
N LEU A 218 12.86 -9.68 -11.07
CA LEU A 218 12.15 -8.43 -11.32
C LEU A 218 10.66 -8.76 -11.40
N TYR A 219 9.87 -8.17 -10.50
CA TYR A 219 8.43 -8.35 -10.47
C TYR A 219 7.73 -6.99 -10.61
N THR A 220 6.70 -6.93 -11.45
CA THR A 220 5.90 -5.72 -11.63
C THR A 220 4.43 -6.10 -11.71
N GLU A 221 3.58 -5.34 -11.05
CA GLU A 221 2.13 -5.30 -11.24
C GLU A 221 1.71 -3.89 -11.65
N THR A 222 0.88 -3.78 -12.68
CA THR A 222 0.31 -2.51 -13.14
C THR A 222 -1.18 -2.67 -13.36
N ILE A 223 -1.96 -1.76 -12.79
CA ILE A 223 -3.43 -1.80 -12.85
C ILE A 223 -3.96 -1.82 -14.28
N VAL A 224 -5.00 -2.60 -14.51
CA VAL A 224 -5.78 -2.67 -15.76
C VAL A 224 -7.19 -2.12 -15.55
N SER A 225 -7.83 -2.52 -14.45
CA SER A 225 -9.19 -2.12 -14.10
C SER A 225 -9.47 -2.40 -12.62
N TRP A 226 -10.52 -1.75 -12.12
CA TRP A 226 -11.07 -2.04 -10.79
C TRP A 226 -12.58 -1.89 -10.79
N SER A 227 -13.24 -2.44 -9.77
CA SER A 227 -14.67 -2.26 -9.47
C SER A 227 -14.91 -2.26 -7.96
N ASN A 228 -15.96 -1.58 -7.53
CA ASN A 228 -16.42 -1.49 -6.14
C ASN A 228 -17.74 -2.24 -5.96
#